data_177b76732f3473f6e449cc61e57ba446
#
_entry.id   177b76732f3473f6e449cc61e57ba446
#
_cell.length_a   1.000
_cell.length_b   1.000
_cell.length_c   1.000
_cell.angle_alpha   90.00
_cell.angle_beta   90.00
_cell.angle_gamma   90.00
#
_symmetry.space_group_name_H-M   'P 1'
#
loop_
_entity.id
_entity.type
_entity.pdbx_description
1 polymer ?
#
loop_
_entity_poly.entity_id
_entity_poly.type
_entity_poly.pdbx_seq_one_letter_code
_entity_poly.pdbx_strand_id
1 'polypeptide(L)'
;ETNYKNQPYFVIETTIPEVSKLILRTQEDTLQQVDDLYTHLEEITRQTLERDKMLAIIYYPGPDKYNTTGTATLFSRKLWYKEMERKLNRIADINTVYIYKNDEGLKKWRKANWTEDKNQIIERLFFKYHYPCGSFTVVHPSGHYKSGLGEYSKSWVWKLTEDLVQAH
;
A
#
# COMPACT_ATOMS: atom_id res chain seq x y z
N GLU A 1 6.19 -3.40 -17.06
CA GLU A 1 5.23 -4.43 -16.63
C GLU A 1 5.13 -5.51 -17.70
N THR A 2 5.04 -6.78 -17.31
CA THR A 2 4.90 -7.92 -18.22
C THR A 2 3.95 -8.96 -17.62
N ASN A 3 3.36 -9.80 -18.46
CA ASN A 3 2.53 -10.91 -18.03
C ASN A 3 3.28 -12.23 -18.24
N TYR A 4 3.32 -13.07 -17.22
CA TYR A 4 3.84 -14.41 -17.27
C TYR A 4 2.86 -15.38 -16.60
N LYS A 5 2.48 -16.47 -17.29
CA LYS A 5 1.48 -17.43 -16.80
C LYS A 5 0.17 -16.77 -16.33
N ASN A 6 -0.32 -15.76 -17.08
CA ASN A 6 -1.53 -14.97 -16.79
C ASN A 6 -1.46 -14.14 -15.49
N GLN A 7 -0.27 -13.87 -14.98
CA GLN A 7 -0.08 -13.00 -13.81
C GLN A 7 0.79 -11.79 -14.19
N PRO A 8 0.47 -10.59 -13.67
CA PRO A 8 1.22 -9.39 -13.94
C PRO A 8 2.48 -9.31 -13.05
N TYR A 9 3.62 -8.97 -13.67
CA TYR A 9 4.90 -8.78 -13.02
C TYR A 9 5.50 -7.43 -13.33
N PHE A 10 6.27 -6.87 -12.39
CA PHE A 10 7.25 -5.86 -12.68
C PHE A 10 8.58 -6.51 -13.08
N VAL A 11 9.25 -5.91 -14.06
CA VAL A 11 10.61 -6.25 -14.44
C VAL A 11 11.53 -5.24 -13.76
N ILE A 12 12.36 -5.72 -12.86
CA ILE A 12 13.35 -4.90 -12.15
C ILE A 12 14.73 -5.23 -12.68
N GLU A 13 15.41 -4.24 -13.24
CA GLU A 13 16.81 -4.39 -13.67
C GLU A 13 17.69 -4.64 -12.44
N THR A 14 18.64 -5.56 -12.57
CA THR A 14 19.60 -5.87 -11.52
C THR A 14 20.93 -5.20 -11.81
N THR A 15 21.85 -5.24 -10.85
CA THR A 15 23.23 -4.76 -11.05
C THR A 15 24.06 -5.68 -11.93
N ILE A 16 23.54 -6.88 -12.26
CA ILE A 16 24.19 -7.82 -13.17
C ILE A 16 23.70 -7.51 -14.59
N PRO A 17 24.59 -7.22 -15.55
CA PRO A 17 24.19 -6.96 -16.92
C PRO A 17 23.31 -8.06 -17.51
N GLU A 18 22.27 -7.68 -18.24
CA GLU A 18 21.31 -8.57 -18.93
C GLU A 18 20.47 -9.47 -18.00
N VAL A 19 20.55 -9.27 -16.66
CA VAL A 19 19.75 -10.01 -15.69
C VAL A 19 18.65 -9.10 -15.13
N SER A 20 17.41 -9.51 -15.31
CA SER A 20 16.24 -8.83 -14.71
C SER A 20 15.52 -9.76 -13.75
N LYS A 21 14.98 -9.16 -12.68
CA LYS A 21 14.14 -9.86 -11.70
C LYS A 21 12.67 -9.62 -12.00
N LEU A 22 11.88 -10.68 -12.03
CA LEU A 22 10.43 -10.58 -12.12
C LEU A 22 9.83 -10.53 -10.70
N ILE A 23 9.08 -9.49 -10.43
CA ILE A 23 8.36 -9.31 -9.16
C ILE A 23 6.86 -9.39 -9.44
N LEU A 24 6.20 -10.38 -8.87
CA LEU A 24 4.75 -10.52 -8.96
C LEU A 24 4.07 -9.30 -8.32
N ARG A 25 3.07 -8.73 -8.98
CA ARG A 25 2.38 -7.54 -8.47
C ARG A 25 1.58 -7.78 -7.19
N THR A 26 1.10 -8.98 -6.97
CA THR A 26 0.49 -9.37 -5.70
C THR A 26 1.51 -10.15 -4.88
N GLN A 27 1.78 -9.71 -3.68
CA GLN A 27 2.65 -10.39 -2.71
C GLN A 27 1.82 -10.82 -1.51
N GLU A 28 2.16 -11.97 -0.92
CA GLU A 28 1.56 -12.43 0.33
C GLU A 28 2.61 -13.09 1.20
N ASP A 29 2.53 -12.89 2.51
CA ASP A 29 3.41 -13.49 3.50
C ASP A 29 2.81 -13.29 4.90
N THR A 30 3.58 -13.62 5.94
CA THR A 30 3.18 -13.49 7.34
C THR A 30 4.23 -12.74 8.14
N LEU A 31 3.82 -11.68 8.84
CA LEU A 31 4.64 -10.97 9.81
C LEU A 31 4.67 -11.76 11.12
N GLN A 32 5.87 -12.04 11.64
CA GLN A 32 6.03 -12.72 12.91
C GLN A 32 5.72 -11.81 14.11
N GLN A 33 5.91 -10.50 13.96
CA GLN A 33 5.76 -9.49 15.02
C GLN A 33 4.81 -8.39 14.52
N VAL A 34 3.54 -8.75 14.34
CA VAL A 34 2.53 -7.80 13.82
C VAL A 34 2.29 -6.64 14.79
N ASP A 35 2.41 -6.86 16.10
CA ASP A 35 2.24 -5.80 17.11
C ASP A 35 3.30 -4.70 17.00
N ASP A 36 4.52 -5.03 16.61
CA ASP A 36 5.59 -4.05 16.37
C ASP A 36 5.24 -3.12 15.21
N LEU A 37 4.60 -3.65 14.15
CA LEU A 37 4.10 -2.85 13.04
C LEU A 37 3.04 -1.84 13.51
N TYR A 38 2.05 -2.29 14.29
CA TYR A 38 1.02 -1.40 14.83
C TYR A 38 1.64 -0.32 15.74
N THR A 39 2.53 -0.72 16.64
CA THR A 39 3.22 0.21 17.54
C THR A 39 4.00 1.27 16.77
N HIS A 40 4.76 0.85 15.75
CA HIS A 40 5.48 1.79 14.88
C HIS A 40 4.53 2.76 14.16
N LEU A 41 3.44 2.24 13.59
CA LEU A 41 2.46 3.09 12.89
C LEU A 41 1.76 4.07 13.83
N GLU A 42 1.39 3.67 15.05
CA GLU A 42 0.84 4.58 16.07
C GLU A 42 1.84 5.69 16.42
N GLU A 43 3.11 5.34 16.55
CA GLU A 43 4.16 6.30 16.89
C GLU A 43 4.33 7.37 15.82
N ILE A 44 4.36 6.97 14.53
CA ILE A 44 4.58 7.93 13.44
C ILE A 44 3.31 8.68 13.03
N THR A 45 2.13 8.03 13.06
CA THR A 45 0.86 8.65 12.62
C THR A 45 0.18 9.44 13.73
N ARG A 46 0.51 9.20 14.99
CA ARG A 46 -0.19 9.73 16.17
C ARG A 46 -1.67 9.31 16.23
N GLN A 47 -2.00 8.18 15.63
CA GLN A 47 -3.33 7.59 15.68
C GLN A 47 -3.30 6.38 16.60
N THR A 48 -4.39 6.12 17.32
CA THR A 48 -4.57 4.85 18.02
C THR A 48 -5.10 3.82 17.03
N LEU A 49 -4.45 2.68 16.94
CA LEU A 49 -4.82 1.58 16.07
C LEU A 49 -5.29 0.38 16.92
N GLU A 50 -6.51 -0.06 16.67
CA GLU A 50 -7.08 -1.20 17.38
C GLU A 50 -6.44 -2.51 16.87
N ARG A 51 -5.84 -3.30 17.78
CA ARG A 51 -5.03 -4.49 17.44
C ARG A 51 -5.85 -5.65 16.89
N ASP A 52 -7.13 -5.71 17.23
CA ASP A 52 -8.09 -6.72 16.78
C ASP A 52 -8.69 -6.42 15.41
N LYS A 53 -8.46 -5.23 14.88
CA LYS A 53 -8.87 -4.83 13.53
C LYS A 53 -7.81 -5.11 12.50
N MET A 54 -8.23 -5.36 11.29
CA MET A 54 -7.32 -5.38 10.13
C MET A 54 -6.64 -4.03 9.95
N LEU A 55 -5.59 -4.00 9.15
CA LEU A 55 -4.83 -2.78 8.84
C LEU A 55 -4.67 -2.65 7.32
N ALA A 56 -5.10 -1.52 6.77
CA ALA A 56 -4.80 -1.12 5.40
C ALA A 56 -3.74 -0.01 5.41
N ILE A 57 -2.62 -0.25 4.77
CA ILE A 57 -1.55 0.74 4.59
C ILE A 57 -1.57 1.16 3.12
N ILE A 58 -1.84 2.43 2.87
CA ILE A 58 -1.79 3.05 1.55
C ILE A 58 -0.44 3.76 1.44
N TYR A 59 0.36 3.37 0.46
CA TYR A 59 1.74 3.83 0.33
C TYR A 59 1.97 4.65 -0.93
N TYR A 60 2.64 5.80 -0.77
CA TYR A 60 3.08 6.66 -1.86
C TYR A 60 4.62 6.76 -1.88
N PRO A 61 5.29 6.30 -2.93
CA PRO A 61 6.76 6.28 -2.99
C PRO A 61 7.38 7.64 -3.32
N GLY A 62 6.59 8.58 -3.81
CA GLY A 62 7.04 9.86 -4.35
C GLY A 62 6.66 10.03 -5.82
N PRO A 63 7.08 11.13 -6.46
CA PRO A 63 6.78 11.38 -7.87
C PRO A 63 7.54 10.43 -8.78
N ASP A 64 6.88 9.98 -9.82
CA ASP A 64 7.46 9.26 -10.94
C ASP A 64 6.83 9.74 -12.26
N LYS A 65 7.36 9.31 -13.39
CA LYS A 65 6.90 9.73 -14.72
C LYS A 65 5.43 9.37 -15.01
N TYR A 66 4.86 8.42 -14.27
CA TYR A 66 3.49 7.95 -14.48
C TYR A 66 2.48 8.69 -13.60
N ASN A 67 2.89 9.21 -12.43
CA ASN A 67 1.99 9.89 -11.50
C ASN A 67 2.03 11.43 -11.59
N THR A 68 2.91 12.00 -12.41
CA THR A 68 3.07 13.45 -12.58
C THR A 68 2.10 14.06 -13.61
N THR A 69 1.52 13.26 -14.50
CA THR A 69 0.68 13.72 -15.62
C THR A 69 -0.82 13.68 -15.34
N GLY A 70 -1.24 13.25 -14.17
CA GLY A 70 -2.65 13.07 -13.82
C GLY A 70 -3.42 14.39 -13.71
N THR A 71 -4.60 14.45 -14.34
CA THR A 71 -5.54 15.59 -14.31
C THR A 71 -6.52 15.56 -13.12
N ALA A 72 -6.36 14.61 -12.21
CA ALA A 72 -7.25 14.45 -11.06
C ALA A 72 -7.25 15.69 -10.16
N THR A 73 -8.44 16.19 -9.80
CA THR A 73 -8.62 17.31 -8.89
C THR A 73 -8.48 16.87 -7.43
N LEU A 74 -8.24 17.82 -6.51
CA LEU A 74 -8.29 17.60 -5.06
C LEU A 74 -9.59 16.92 -4.62
N PHE A 75 -10.71 17.40 -5.16
CA PHE A 75 -12.03 16.90 -4.81
C PHE A 75 -12.21 15.45 -5.26
N SER A 76 -11.85 15.12 -6.50
CA SER A 76 -11.98 13.76 -7.04
C SER A 76 -11.10 12.75 -6.28
N ARG A 77 -9.88 13.13 -5.88
CA ARG A 77 -9.00 12.27 -5.06
C ARG A 77 -9.54 12.06 -3.65
N LYS A 78 -10.03 13.11 -2.99
CA LYS A 78 -10.64 12.99 -1.67
C LYS A 78 -11.85 12.06 -1.69
N LEU A 79 -12.69 12.18 -2.72
CA LEU A 79 -13.85 11.32 -2.89
C LEU A 79 -13.44 9.87 -3.16
N TRP A 80 -12.37 9.67 -3.94
CA TRP A 80 -11.82 8.36 -4.27
C TRP A 80 -11.38 7.60 -3.00
N TYR A 81 -10.58 8.24 -2.13
CA TYR A 81 -10.14 7.64 -0.86
C TYR A 81 -11.32 7.40 0.09
N LYS A 82 -12.22 8.36 0.23
CA LYS A 82 -13.40 8.22 1.08
C LYS A 82 -14.30 7.05 0.65
N GLU A 83 -14.46 6.84 -0.64
CA GLU A 83 -15.23 5.70 -1.17
C GLU A 83 -14.49 4.38 -0.93
N MET A 84 -13.17 4.36 -1.10
CA MET A 84 -12.34 3.20 -0.81
C MET A 84 -12.50 2.78 0.65
N GLU A 85 -12.28 3.69 1.60
CA GLU A 85 -12.42 3.44 3.04
C GLU A 85 -13.83 3.00 3.42
N ARG A 86 -14.86 3.67 2.89
CA ARG A 86 -16.25 3.31 3.19
C ARG A 86 -16.57 1.88 2.82
N LYS A 87 -16.02 1.36 1.71
CA LYS A 87 -16.24 -0.04 1.33
C LYS A 87 -15.33 -0.97 2.12
N LEU A 88 -14.10 -0.61 2.41
CA LEU A 88 -13.22 -1.37 3.31
C LEU A 88 -13.91 -1.63 4.66
N ASN A 89 -14.48 -0.59 5.29
CA ASN A 89 -15.20 -0.70 6.56
C ASN A 89 -16.53 -1.51 6.49
N ARG A 90 -16.97 -1.88 5.28
CA ARG A 90 -18.08 -2.83 5.09
C ARG A 90 -17.61 -4.27 4.93
N ILE A 91 -16.36 -4.44 4.50
CA ILE A 91 -15.74 -5.76 4.30
C ILE A 91 -15.23 -6.29 5.64
N ALA A 92 -14.58 -5.44 6.43
CA ALA A 92 -14.02 -5.80 7.73
C ALA A 92 -13.91 -4.58 8.66
N ASP A 93 -13.77 -4.83 9.97
CA ASP A 93 -13.27 -3.81 10.88
C ASP A 93 -11.80 -3.57 10.59
N ILE A 94 -11.46 -2.35 10.13
CA ILE A 94 -10.16 -2.07 9.56
C ILE A 94 -9.65 -0.66 9.91
N ASN A 95 -8.41 -0.60 10.39
CA ASN A 95 -7.66 0.65 10.49
C ASN A 95 -7.10 1.01 9.11
N THR A 96 -7.15 2.28 8.69
CA THR A 96 -6.55 2.73 7.44
C THR A 96 -5.53 3.83 7.71
N VAL A 97 -4.30 3.65 7.23
CA VAL A 97 -3.21 4.63 7.36
C VAL A 97 -2.62 4.97 5.98
N TYR A 98 -2.14 6.21 5.86
CA TYR A 98 -1.55 6.75 4.65
C TYR A 98 -0.09 7.10 4.89
N ILE A 99 0.81 6.43 4.22
CA ILE A 99 2.26 6.53 4.44
C ILE A 99 2.95 6.96 3.14
N TYR A 100 3.90 7.88 3.22
CA TYR A 100 4.69 8.29 2.08
C TYR A 100 6.20 8.21 2.36
N LYS A 101 6.97 7.91 1.32
CA LYS A 101 8.43 8.03 1.34
C LYS A 101 8.90 9.45 1.04
N ASN A 102 8.31 10.08 0.02
CA ASN A 102 8.58 11.45 -0.40
C ASN A 102 7.25 12.17 -0.64
N ASP A 103 7.07 13.34 -0.02
CA ASP A 103 5.81 14.11 -0.10
C ASP A 103 5.71 15.00 -1.35
N GLU A 104 6.71 15.02 -2.20
CA GLU A 104 6.63 15.73 -3.47
C GLU A 104 5.48 15.19 -4.31
N GLY A 105 4.62 16.07 -4.81
CA GLY A 105 3.35 15.68 -5.44
C GLY A 105 2.18 15.52 -4.47
N LEU A 106 2.40 15.19 -3.19
CA LEU A 106 1.35 15.16 -2.17
C LEU A 106 1.02 16.54 -1.60
N LYS A 107 1.93 17.52 -1.69
CA LYS A 107 1.74 18.88 -1.11
C LYS A 107 0.46 19.56 -1.55
N LYS A 108 0.01 19.29 -2.77
CA LYS A 108 -1.28 19.76 -3.30
C LYS A 108 -2.47 18.97 -2.75
N TRP A 109 -2.24 17.80 -2.11
CA TRP A 109 -3.25 16.80 -1.76
C TRP A 109 -3.39 16.57 -0.25
N ARG A 110 -2.78 17.40 0.58
CA ARG A 110 -2.58 17.31 2.05
C ARG A 110 -3.83 17.22 2.92
N LYS A 111 -4.95 16.71 2.44
CA LYS A 111 -6.14 16.52 3.29
C LYS A 111 -6.42 15.05 3.70
N ALA A 112 -5.65 14.08 3.27
CA ALA A 112 -5.54 12.81 3.97
C ALA A 112 -4.39 12.94 4.98
N ASN A 113 -4.47 12.26 6.10
CA ASN A 113 -3.43 12.27 7.15
C ASN A 113 -2.21 11.44 6.68
N TRP A 114 -1.57 11.91 5.60
CA TRP A 114 -0.36 11.28 5.10
C TRP A 114 0.80 11.51 6.05
N THR A 115 1.49 10.44 6.42
CA THR A 115 2.61 10.42 7.36
C THR A 115 3.87 9.92 6.67
N GLU A 116 5.01 10.50 7.00
CA GLU A 116 6.31 10.08 6.48
C GLU A 116 6.67 8.68 7.00
N ASP A 117 7.17 7.83 6.11
CA ASP A 117 7.77 6.53 6.43
C ASP A 117 9.15 6.72 7.08
N LYS A 118 9.14 7.09 8.35
CA LYS A 118 10.38 7.30 9.10
C LYS A 118 11.23 6.02 9.08
N ASN A 119 12.52 6.21 8.78
CA ASN A 119 13.48 5.11 8.65
C ASN A 119 13.13 4.08 7.57
N GLN A 120 12.19 4.38 6.67
CA GLN A 120 11.77 3.50 5.57
C GLN A 120 11.38 2.08 6.03
N ILE A 121 10.69 1.98 7.17
CA ILE A 121 10.29 0.69 7.75
C ILE A 121 9.21 0.03 6.90
N ILE A 122 8.18 0.79 6.52
CA ILE A 122 7.08 0.29 5.70
C ILE A 122 7.57 -0.09 4.29
N GLU A 123 8.46 0.74 3.71
CA GLU A 123 9.09 0.42 2.43
C GLU A 123 9.84 -0.91 2.49
N ARG A 124 10.69 -1.12 3.51
CA ARG A 124 11.47 -2.36 3.64
C ARG A 124 10.63 -3.59 3.90
N LEU A 125 9.52 -3.44 4.63
CA LEU A 125 8.64 -4.56 4.93
C LEU A 125 7.83 -5.00 3.70
N PHE A 126 7.23 -4.07 2.98
CA PHE A 126 6.22 -4.38 1.97
C PHE A 126 6.57 -3.94 0.56
N PHE A 127 7.40 -2.89 0.38
CA PHE A 127 7.57 -2.20 -0.89
C PHE A 127 9.06 -2.04 -1.26
N LYS A 128 9.78 -3.14 -1.19
CA LYS A 128 11.25 -3.23 -1.31
C LYS A 128 11.85 -2.53 -2.55
N TYR A 129 11.08 -2.40 -3.62
CA TYR A 129 11.49 -1.70 -4.84
C TYR A 129 10.59 -0.49 -5.07
N HIS A 130 11.07 0.48 -5.87
CA HIS A 130 10.22 1.58 -6.30
C HIS A 130 9.17 1.07 -7.29
N TYR A 131 7.90 1.14 -6.91
CA TYR A 131 6.77 0.82 -7.76
C TYR A 131 6.04 2.10 -8.18
N PRO A 132 5.65 2.24 -9.48
CA PRO A 132 5.04 3.46 -9.97
C PRO A 132 3.69 3.76 -9.32
N CYS A 133 3.35 5.03 -9.21
CA CYS A 133 2.10 5.61 -8.72
C CYS A 133 1.83 5.41 -7.23
N GLY A 134 2.00 4.24 -6.70
CA GLY A 134 1.73 3.90 -5.31
C GLY A 134 1.47 2.41 -5.14
N SER A 135 1.42 1.97 -3.90
CA SER A 135 1.16 0.57 -3.54
C SER A 135 0.27 0.51 -2.31
N PHE A 136 -0.20 -0.66 -1.96
CA PHE A 136 -0.95 -0.87 -0.73
C PHE A 136 -0.66 -2.24 -0.14
N THR A 137 -0.87 -2.39 1.15
CA THR A 137 -0.92 -3.69 1.82
C THR A 137 -2.11 -3.75 2.77
N VAL A 138 -2.70 -4.92 2.91
CA VAL A 138 -3.70 -5.23 3.91
C VAL A 138 -3.15 -6.32 4.82
N VAL A 139 -3.26 -6.12 6.13
CA VAL A 139 -2.70 -7.01 7.16
C VAL A 139 -3.83 -7.48 8.06
N HIS A 140 -3.91 -8.77 8.27
CA HIS A 140 -4.81 -9.38 9.26
C HIS A 140 -4.16 -9.33 10.65
N PRO A 141 -4.93 -9.27 11.76
CA PRO A 141 -4.39 -9.27 13.13
C PRO A 141 -3.45 -10.45 13.45
N SER A 142 -3.62 -11.57 12.76
CA SER A 142 -2.72 -12.74 12.88
C SER A 142 -1.33 -12.54 12.23
N GLY A 143 -1.09 -11.41 11.57
CA GLY A 143 0.15 -11.11 10.84
C GLY A 143 0.15 -11.49 9.37
N HIS A 144 -0.80 -12.29 8.88
CA HIS A 144 -0.93 -12.57 7.44
C HIS A 144 -1.22 -11.29 6.67
N TYR A 145 -0.59 -11.11 5.51
CA TYR A 145 -0.82 -9.92 4.70
C TYR A 145 -0.83 -10.21 3.20
N LYS A 146 -1.50 -9.30 2.47
CA LYS A 146 -1.47 -9.24 1.00
C LYS A 146 -1.14 -7.82 0.56
N SER A 147 -0.18 -7.68 -0.37
CA SER A 147 0.22 -6.39 -0.94
C SER A 147 -0.08 -6.34 -2.42
N GLY A 148 -0.57 -5.18 -2.88
CA GLY A 148 -0.69 -4.81 -4.28
C GLY A 148 0.38 -3.79 -4.64
N LEU A 149 1.25 -4.12 -5.59
CA LEU A 149 2.40 -3.31 -5.96
C LEU A 149 2.13 -2.48 -7.21
N GLY A 150 2.50 -1.20 -7.17
CA GLY A 150 2.30 -0.24 -8.25
C GLY A 150 0.85 0.24 -8.38
N GLU A 151 0.54 0.94 -9.45
CA GLU A 151 -0.78 1.52 -9.70
C GLU A 151 -1.92 0.54 -9.40
N TYR A 152 -2.87 0.96 -8.57
CA TYR A 152 -3.96 0.11 -8.11
C TYR A 152 -5.33 0.78 -8.23
N SER A 153 -6.36 -0.05 -8.43
CA SER A 153 -7.76 0.34 -8.33
C SER A 153 -8.33 0.09 -6.93
N LYS A 154 -9.39 0.80 -6.56
CA LYS A 154 -10.14 0.51 -5.31
C LYS A 154 -10.62 -0.95 -5.26
N SER A 155 -11.07 -1.47 -6.41
CA SER A 155 -11.56 -2.84 -6.49
C SER A 155 -10.48 -3.88 -6.17
N TRP A 156 -9.23 -3.59 -6.47
CA TRP A 156 -8.14 -4.49 -6.12
C TRP A 156 -7.83 -4.45 -4.61
N VAL A 157 -7.85 -3.27 -3.99
CA VAL A 157 -7.73 -3.15 -2.53
C VAL A 157 -8.83 -3.96 -1.83
N TRP A 158 -10.09 -3.79 -2.26
CA TRP A 158 -11.23 -4.51 -1.70
C TRP A 158 -11.09 -6.03 -1.88
N LYS A 159 -10.72 -6.47 -3.10
CA LYS A 159 -10.54 -7.89 -3.41
C LYS A 159 -9.51 -8.56 -2.51
N LEU A 160 -8.32 -7.95 -2.34
CA LEU A 160 -7.30 -8.53 -1.47
C LEU A 160 -7.72 -8.52 0.01
N THR A 161 -8.51 -7.53 0.43
CA THR A 161 -9.08 -7.51 1.78
C THR A 161 -10.11 -8.63 1.97
N GLU A 162 -11.03 -8.80 1.02
CA GLU A 162 -12.03 -9.89 1.03
C GLU A 162 -11.33 -11.26 1.05
N ASP A 163 -10.32 -11.46 0.21
CA ASP A 163 -9.55 -12.71 0.15
C ASP A 163 -8.84 -13.02 1.47
N LEU A 164 -8.34 -11.99 2.15
CA LEU A 164 -7.64 -12.15 3.41
C LEU A 164 -8.62 -12.47 4.57
N VAL A 165 -9.80 -11.82 4.58
CA VAL A 165 -10.88 -12.12 5.55
C VAL A 165 -11.42 -13.54 5.37
N GLN A 166 -11.55 -14.03 4.13
CA GLN A 166 -12.07 -15.38 3.87
C GLN A 166 -11.07 -16.49 4.21
N ALA A 167 -9.79 -16.17 4.29
CA ALA A 167 -8.72 -17.12 4.58
C ALA A 167 -8.48 -17.31 6.09
N HIS A 168 -9.04 -16.42 6.93
CA HIS A 168 -8.82 -16.37 8.39
C HIS A 168 -10.10 -16.06 9.16
#